data_b15bf6f9ee9203e4df37152413167d81
#
_entry.id   b15bf6f9ee9203e4df37152413167d81
#
_cell.length_a   1.000
_cell.length_b   1.000
_cell.length_c   1.000
_cell.angle_alpha   90.00
_cell.angle_beta   90.00
_cell.angle_gamma   90.00
#
_symmetry.space_group_name_H-M   'P 1'
#
loop_
_entity.id
_entity.type
_entity.pdbx_description
1 polymer ?
#
loop_
_entity_poly.entity_id
_entity_poly.type
_entity_poly.pdbx_seq_one_letter_code
_entity_poly.pdbx_strand_id
1 'polypeptide(L)'
;MAKTTKQKKKVSTPKTKSAAKPKKEAVKAPIKISKNYIPKETEKYMCEKHQVYFRMKLNEWRKELIKANNEALYNGSLDDNSISADIVDQASSYIDKNVEMKAINRQIKLISEIDKALARLREDTYGYCLDTAEPIGLKRLMARPVAKYTIAAQEKHEKDEKVHADD
;
A
#
# COMPACT_ATOMS: atom_id res chain seq x y z
N MET A 1 -48.48 57.31 7.08
CA MET A 1 -47.20 56.99 7.73
C MET A 1 -47.29 55.59 8.31
N ALA A 2 -46.74 54.61 7.66
CA ALA A 2 -46.75 53.21 8.10
C ALA A 2 -45.33 52.79 8.44
N LYS A 3 -45.07 52.42 9.69
CA LYS A 3 -43.78 51.94 10.16
C LYS A 3 -43.70 50.43 9.96
N THR A 4 -42.80 49.97 9.09
CA THR A 4 -42.52 48.53 8.85
C THR A 4 -41.47 48.05 9.81
N THR A 5 -41.84 47.19 10.75
CA THR A 5 -40.93 46.55 11.71
C THR A 5 -40.30 45.29 11.08
N LYS A 6 -39.00 45.29 10.84
CA LYS A 6 -38.23 44.10 10.38
C LYS A 6 -37.93 43.20 11.58
N GLN A 7 -38.55 42.02 11.62
CA GLN A 7 -38.14 40.93 12.52
C GLN A 7 -36.92 40.23 11.98
N LYS A 8 -35.81 40.22 12.77
CA LYS A 8 -34.60 39.40 12.55
C LYS A 8 -34.87 37.98 13.04
N LYS A 9 -34.97 37.01 12.15
CA LYS A 9 -34.95 35.59 12.45
C LYS A 9 -33.54 35.17 12.84
N LYS A 10 -33.34 34.74 14.10
CA LYS A 10 -32.09 34.08 14.56
C LYS A 10 -32.04 32.68 13.97
N VAL A 11 -31.06 32.44 13.12
CA VAL A 11 -30.69 31.10 12.64
C VAL A 11 -29.79 30.47 13.71
N SER A 12 -30.25 29.41 14.38
CA SER A 12 -29.50 28.61 15.31
C SER A 12 -28.65 27.59 14.54
N THR A 13 -27.33 27.72 14.59
CA THR A 13 -26.37 26.74 14.09
C THR A 13 -26.36 25.49 15.00
N PRO A 14 -26.40 24.25 14.43
CA PRO A 14 -26.28 23.05 15.24
C PRO A 14 -24.83 22.88 15.71
N LYS A 15 -24.65 22.68 17.01
CA LYS A 15 -23.37 22.32 17.64
C LYS A 15 -22.85 21.00 17.05
N THR A 16 -21.76 21.07 16.32
CA THR A 16 -20.94 19.92 15.90
C THR A 16 -20.42 19.22 17.17
N LYS A 17 -20.80 17.96 17.34
CA LYS A 17 -20.29 17.11 18.42
C LYS A 17 -18.78 16.91 18.17
N SER A 18 -18.00 17.28 19.20
CA SER A 18 -16.57 17.08 19.34
C SER A 18 -16.18 15.64 18.97
N ALA A 19 -15.33 15.49 17.96
CA ALA A 19 -14.71 14.23 17.59
C ALA A 19 -13.87 13.71 18.76
N ALA A 20 -14.16 12.49 19.19
CA ALA A 20 -13.40 11.80 20.22
C ALA A 20 -11.93 11.69 19.79
N LYS A 21 -11.00 12.15 20.64
CA LYS A 21 -9.55 11.98 20.46
C LYS A 21 -9.22 10.50 20.33
N PRO A 22 -8.36 10.09 19.36
CA PRO A 22 -7.92 8.70 19.27
C PRO A 22 -7.17 8.36 20.57
N LYS A 23 -7.62 7.29 21.24
CA LYS A 23 -6.90 6.68 22.35
C LYS A 23 -5.49 6.35 21.88
N LYS A 24 -4.49 6.93 22.52
CA LYS A 24 -3.10 6.49 22.40
C LYS A 24 -3.02 5.09 22.97
N GLU A 25 -3.01 4.07 22.07
CA GLU A 25 -2.73 2.70 22.46
C GLU A 25 -1.31 2.64 23.02
N ALA A 26 -1.20 2.02 24.19
CA ALA A 26 0.06 1.76 24.85
C ALA A 26 0.97 0.98 23.90
N VAL A 27 2.13 1.53 23.59
CA VAL A 27 3.18 0.91 22.79
C VAL A 27 3.61 -0.37 23.55
N LYS A 28 3.08 -1.51 23.14
CA LYS A 28 3.52 -2.82 23.65
C LYS A 28 5.02 -2.95 23.42
N ALA A 29 5.77 -3.40 24.43
CA ALA A 29 7.20 -3.56 24.34
C ALA A 29 7.56 -4.39 23.09
N PRO A 30 8.62 -4.02 22.32
CA PRO A 30 8.98 -4.70 21.08
C PRO A 30 9.43 -6.15 21.40
N ILE A 31 8.64 -7.12 20.96
CA ILE A 31 8.99 -8.53 21.05
C ILE A 31 10.18 -8.76 20.12
N LYS A 32 11.32 -9.14 20.69
CA LYS A 32 12.51 -9.52 19.92
C LYS A 32 12.31 -10.92 19.35
N ILE A 33 12.19 -11.02 18.03
CA ILE A 33 12.12 -12.29 17.31
C ILE A 33 13.53 -12.65 16.81
N SER A 34 13.86 -13.95 16.83
CA SER A 34 15.09 -14.45 16.19
C SER A 34 15.06 -14.11 14.69
N LYS A 35 16.23 -13.78 14.12
CA LYS A 35 16.37 -13.49 12.68
C LYS A 35 15.90 -14.65 11.77
N ASN A 36 15.96 -15.89 12.30
CA ASN A 36 15.57 -17.10 11.56
C ASN A 36 14.16 -17.60 11.90
N TYR A 37 13.34 -16.75 12.53
CA TYR A 37 11.96 -17.13 12.85
C TYR A 37 11.12 -17.19 11.58
N ILE A 38 10.41 -18.32 11.39
CA ILE A 38 9.44 -18.52 10.30
C ILE A 38 8.08 -18.79 10.96
N PRO A 39 7.01 -18.05 10.57
CA PRO A 39 5.66 -18.27 11.09
C PRO A 39 5.18 -19.70 10.82
N LYS A 40 4.64 -20.38 11.85
CA LYS A 40 4.11 -21.74 11.76
C LYS A 40 2.59 -21.73 11.89
N GLU A 41 1.91 -22.62 11.18
CA GLU A 41 0.46 -22.79 11.28
C GLU A 41 -0.02 -23.33 12.63
N THR A 42 0.90 -23.91 13.42
CA THR A 42 0.61 -24.40 14.78
C THR A 42 0.45 -23.29 15.82
N GLU A 43 0.93 -22.08 15.51
CA GLU A 43 0.78 -20.92 16.38
C GLU A 43 -0.57 -20.23 16.11
N LYS A 44 -1.04 -19.46 17.10
CA LYS A 44 -2.27 -18.67 16.93
C LYS A 44 -2.11 -17.73 15.72
N TYR A 45 -3.10 -17.76 14.81
CA TYR A 45 -3.10 -16.91 13.62
C TYR A 45 -2.94 -15.43 13.99
N MET A 46 -2.07 -14.73 13.30
CA MET A 46 -1.72 -13.32 13.53
C MET A 46 -1.35 -12.98 14.97
N CYS A 47 -0.67 -13.89 15.68
CA CYS A 47 -0.07 -13.57 16.97
C CYS A 47 0.98 -12.46 16.83
N GLU A 48 1.37 -11.85 17.94
CA GLU A 48 2.33 -10.74 17.96
C GLU A 48 3.66 -11.08 17.25
N LYS A 49 4.12 -12.35 17.34
CA LYS A 49 5.31 -12.82 16.62
C LYS A 49 5.12 -12.76 15.10
N HIS A 50 3.97 -13.19 14.59
CA HIS A 50 3.65 -13.11 13.16
C HIS A 50 3.62 -11.67 12.69
N GLN A 51 2.98 -10.76 13.44
CA GLN A 51 2.92 -9.34 13.10
C GLN A 51 4.32 -8.70 13.04
N VAL A 52 5.19 -8.99 13.99
CA VAL A 52 6.57 -8.47 13.99
C VAL A 52 7.35 -9.04 12.81
N TYR A 53 7.22 -10.34 12.51
CA TYR A 53 7.86 -10.96 11.34
C TYR A 53 7.46 -10.28 10.03
N PHE A 54 6.15 -10.14 9.79
CA PHE A 54 5.69 -9.50 8.55
C PHE A 54 6.05 -8.03 8.48
N ARG A 55 6.06 -7.32 9.61
CA ARG A 55 6.53 -5.93 9.68
C ARG A 55 8.00 -5.81 9.29
N MET A 56 8.84 -6.69 9.79
CA MET A 56 10.27 -6.71 9.43
C MET A 56 10.45 -7.01 7.93
N LYS A 57 9.82 -8.07 7.43
CA LYS A 57 9.89 -8.49 6.02
C LYS A 57 9.41 -7.40 5.06
N LEU A 58 8.28 -6.75 5.36
CA LEU A 58 7.75 -5.65 4.54
C LEU A 58 8.65 -4.42 4.55
N ASN A 59 9.22 -4.06 5.71
CA ASN A 59 10.15 -2.93 5.81
C ASN A 59 11.47 -3.19 5.07
N GLU A 60 12.01 -4.40 5.14
CA GLU A 60 13.21 -4.81 4.40
C GLU A 60 12.95 -4.72 2.90
N TRP A 61 11.89 -5.36 2.42
CA TRP A 61 11.51 -5.33 1.01
C TRP A 61 11.23 -3.91 0.49
N ARG A 62 10.57 -3.07 1.29
CA ARG A 62 10.39 -1.66 0.98
C ARG A 62 11.71 -0.91 0.77
N LYS A 63 12.68 -1.14 1.66
CA LYS A 63 14.01 -0.52 1.57
C LYS A 63 14.77 -0.96 0.31
N GLU A 64 14.71 -2.24 -0.01
CA GLU A 64 15.34 -2.81 -1.21
C GLU A 64 14.74 -2.18 -2.49
N LEU A 65 13.41 -2.07 -2.57
CA LEU A 65 12.74 -1.45 -3.72
C LEU A 65 13.08 0.03 -3.86
N ILE A 66 13.10 0.78 -2.76
CA ILE A 66 13.48 2.20 -2.78
C ILE A 66 14.92 2.37 -3.26
N LYS A 67 15.83 1.51 -2.77
CA LYS A 67 17.22 1.53 -3.18
C LYS A 67 17.36 1.25 -4.68
N ALA A 68 16.72 0.17 -5.16
CA ALA A 68 16.73 -0.20 -6.57
C ALA A 68 16.16 0.89 -7.48
N ASN A 69 15.05 1.55 -7.07
CA ASN A 69 14.48 2.66 -7.82
C ASN A 69 15.42 3.87 -7.89
N ASN A 70 16.07 4.21 -6.78
CA ASN A 70 17.00 5.33 -6.76
C ASN A 70 18.24 5.04 -7.63
N GLU A 71 18.73 3.81 -7.62
CA GLU A 71 19.84 3.38 -8.48
C GLU A 71 19.46 3.42 -9.97
N ALA A 72 18.26 2.94 -10.32
CA ALA A 72 17.76 3.00 -11.70
C ALA A 72 17.61 4.46 -12.19
N LEU A 73 17.00 5.33 -11.38
CA LEU A 73 16.87 6.75 -11.72
C LEU A 73 18.22 7.45 -11.86
N TYR A 74 19.19 7.12 -11.01
CA TYR A 74 20.54 7.69 -11.09
C TYR A 74 21.25 7.27 -12.37
N ASN A 75 21.20 5.98 -12.71
CA ASN A 75 21.81 5.44 -13.92
C ASN A 75 21.15 6.00 -15.18
N GLY A 76 19.82 6.04 -15.23
CA GLY A 76 19.07 6.63 -16.35
C GLY A 76 19.37 8.13 -16.58
N SER A 77 19.66 8.86 -15.49
CA SER A 77 20.07 10.27 -15.58
C SER A 77 21.47 10.47 -16.16
N LEU A 78 22.37 9.51 -15.97
CA LEU A 78 23.74 9.58 -16.53
C LEU A 78 23.77 9.28 -18.02
N ASP A 79 22.89 8.43 -18.52
CA ASP A 79 22.79 8.04 -19.93
C ASP A 79 22.17 9.13 -20.83
N ASP A 80 21.56 10.15 -20.26
CA ASP A 80 20.90 11.23 -21.01
C ASP A 80 21.87 12.14 -21.78
N ASN A 81 23.19 12.00 -21.57
CA ASN A 81 24.23 12.74 -22.24
C ASN A 81 24.69 12.12 -23.58
N SER A 82 24.21 10.93 -23.95
CA SER A 82 24.54 10.29 -25.24
C SER A 82 23.46 10.62 -26.27
N ILE A 83 23.51 11.85 -26.81
CA ILE A 83 22.75 12.20 -28.01
C ILE A 83 23.41 11.46 -29.18
N SER A 84 22.88 10.26 -29.50
CA SER A 84 23.28 9.56 -30.70
C SER A 84 22.91 10.38 -31.93
N ALA A 85 23.86 10.52 -32.89
CA ALA A 85 23.63 11.25 -34.12
C ALA A 85 22.69 10.48 -35.08
N ASP A 86 22.51 9.15 -34.87
CA ASP A 86 21.68 8.32 -35.70
C ASP A 86 20.24 8.27 -35.17
N ILE A 87 19.27 8.50 -36.07
CA ILE A 87 17.81 8.48 -35.75
C ILE A 87 17.32 7.10 -35.31
N VAL A 88 17.92 6.02 -35.79
CA VAL A 88 17.60 4.65 -35.43
C VAL A 88 18.02 4.36 -33.99
N ASP A 89 19.22 4.78 -33.61
CA ASP A 89 19.74 4.65 -32.25
C ASP A 89 18.93 5.48 -31.26
N GLN A 90 18.49 6.69 -31.67
CA GLN A 90 17.59 7.52 -30.85
C GLN A 90 16.25 6.83 -30.60
N ALA A 91 15.67 6.19 -31.64
CA ALA A 91 14.41 5.47 -31.50
C ALA A 91 14.54 4.26 -30.55
N SER A 92 15.63 3.48 -30.66
CA SER A 92 15.92 2.37 -29.77
C SER A 92 16.09 2.83 -28.32
N SER A 93 16.90 3.86 -28.09
CA SER A 93 17.12 4.44 -26.76
C SER A 93 15.81 4.96 -26.14
N TYR A 94 14.91 5.55 -26.92
CA TYR A 94 13.61 6.00 -26.47
C TYR A 94 12.71 4.82 -26.02
N ILE A 95 12.73 3.72 -26.76
CA ILE A 95 11.98 2.50 -26.38
C ILE A 95 12.51 1.94 -25.07
N ASP A 96 13.82 1.83 -24.91
CA ASP A 96 14.46 1.30 -23.71
C ASP A 96 14.13 2.15 -22.48
N LYS A 97 14.24 3.48 -22.59
CA LYS A 97 13.83 4.42 -21.54
C LYS A 97 12.36 4.29 -21.16
N ASN A 98 11.47 4.05 -22.12
CA ASN A 98 10.05 3.81 -21.84
C ASN A 98 9.82 2.50 -21.08
N VAL A 99 10.54 1.43 -21.42
CA VAL A 99 10.45 0.14 -20.71
C VAL A 99 10.95 0.30 -19.27
N GLU A 100 12.08 0.97 -19.07
CA GLU A 100 12.63 1.25 -17.75
C GLU A 100 11.67 2.08 -16.89
N MET A 101 11.12 3.17 -17.46
CA MET A 101 10.15 4.02 -16.76
C MET A 101 8.89 3.24 -16.36
N LYS A 102 8.40 2.32 -17.22
CA LYS A 102 7.28 1.44 -16.88
C LYS A 102 7.64 0.47 -15.74
N ALA A 103 8.89 -0.01 -15.69
CA ALA A 103 9.36 -0.86 -14.60
C ALA A 103 9.41 -0.07 -13.27
N ILE A 104 9.97 1.13 -13.26
CA ILE A 104 10.00 2.02 -12.09
C ILE A 104 8.58 2.32 -11.61
N ASN A 105 7.65 2.65 -12.50
CA ASN A 105 6.26 2.92 -12.14
C ASN A 105 5.57 1.71 -11.47
N ARG A 106 5.86 0.48 -11.93
CA ARG A 106 5.36 -0.74 -11.26
C ARG A 106 5.94 -0.90 -9.86
N GLN A 107 7.22 -0.60 -9.67
CA GLN A 107 7.87 -0.68 -8.35
C GLN A 107 7.32 0.39 -7.39
N ILE A 108 7.03 1.60 -7.86
CA ILE A 108 6.38 2.65 -7.06
C ILE A 108 4.98 2.21 -6.60
N LYS A 109 4.19 1.60 -7.50
CA LYS A 109 2.88 1.02 -7.12
C LYS A 109 3.04 -0.07 -6.06
N LEU A 110 4.05 -0.93 -6.18
CA LEU A 110 4.33 -1.98 -5.20
C LEU A 110 4.74 -1.40 -3.84
N ILE A 111 5.56 -0.35 -3.81
CA ILE A 111 5.90 0.37 -2.57
C ILE A 111 4.63 0.91 -1.90
N SER A 112 3.71 1.49 -2.66
CA SER A 112 2.41 1.95 -2.14
C SER A 112 1.59 0.81 -1.52
N GLU A 113 1.58 -0.38 -2.15
CA GLU A 113 0.91 -1.55 -1.59
C GLU A 113 1.56 -2.06 -0.30
N ILE A 114 2.89 -1.99 -0.21
CA ILE A 114 3.63 -2.31 1.02
C ILE A 114 3.27 -1.31 2.12
N ASP A 115 3.20 -0.02 1.82
CA ASP A 115 2.81 1.00 2.80
C ASP A 115 1.38 0.78 3.31
N LYS A 116 0.44 0.40 2.44
CA LYS A 116 -0.93 -0.01 2.82
C LYS A 116 -0.93 -1.26 3.71
N ALA A 117 -0.08 -2.24 3.42
CA ALA A 117 0.06 -3.43 4.26
C ALA A 117 0.64 -3.10 5.65
N LEU A 118 1.62 -2.20 5.72
CA LEU A 118 2.17 -1.69 6.98
C LEU A 118 1.14 -0.89 7.80
N ALA A 119 0.26 -0.13 7.14
CA ALA A 119 -0.85 0.56 7.79
C ALA A 119 -1.82 -0.46 8.42
N ARG A 120 -2.23 -1.49 7.68
CA ARG A 120 -3.09 -2.58 8.22
C ARG A 120 -2.45 -3.32 9.40
N LEU A 121 -1.11 -3.47 9.41
CA LEU A 121 -0.39 -4.04 10.56
C LEU A 121 -0.46 -3.15 11.80
N ARG A 122 -0.58 -1.82 11.65
CA ARG A 122 -0.76 -0.89 12.79
C ARG A 122 -2.18 -0.91 13.31
N GLU A 123 -3.14 -1.22 12.46
CA GLU A 123 -4.58 -1.29 12.74
C GLU A 123 -5.04 -2.68 13.17
N ASP A 124 -4.10 -3.65 13.32
CA ASP A 124 -4.38 -5.05 13.63
C ASP A 124 -5.35 -5.76 12.65
N THR A 125 -5.54 -5.19 11.46
CA THR A 125 -6.41 -5.74 10.39
C THR A 125 -5.64 -6.55 9.35
N TYR A 126 -4.31 -6.59 9.45
CA TYR A 126 -3.45 -7.36 8.54
C TYR A 126 -3.69 -8.86 8.66
N GLY A 127 -3.73 -9.56 7.52
CA GLY A 127 -3.95 -11.00 7.46
C GLY A 127 -5.39 -11.40 7.22
N TYR A 128 -6.32 -10.46 7.27
CA TYR A 128 -7.72 -10.69 6.97
C TYR A 128 -8.11 -10.08 5.62
N CYS A 129 -9.03 -10.75 4.93
CA CYS A 129 -9.57 -10.30 3.65
C CYS A 129 -10.32 -8.98 3.83
N LEU A 130 -10.16 -8.04 2.90
CA LEU A 130 -10.87 -6.75 2.97
C LEU A 130 -12.37 -6.89 2.69
N ASP A 131 -12.78 -7.88 1.88
CA ASP A 131 -14.17 -8.07 1.49
C ASP A 131 -14.93 -9.00 2.46
N THR A 132 -14.32 -10.15 2.82
CA THR A 132 -15.00 -11.20 3.56
C THR A 132 -14.61 -11.24 5.04
N ALA A 133 -13.59 -10.46 5.45
CA ALA A 133 -12.98 -10.50 6.78
C ALA A 133 -12.43 -11.89 7.20
N GLU A 134 -12.38 -12.86 6.28
CA GLU A 134 -11.82 -14.19 6.52
C GLU A 134 -10.28 -14.15 6.57
N PRO A 135 -9.62 -15.08 7.25
CA PRO A 135 -8.17 -15.17 7.28
C PRO A 135 -7.62 -15.54 5.89
N ILE A 136 -6.65 -14.76 5.41
CA ILE A 136 -5.99 -14.98 4.11
C ILE A 136 -5.14 -16.26 4.11
N GLY A 137 -4.63 -16.67 5.27
CA GLY A 137 -3.76 -17.84 5.46
C GLY A 137 -2.27 -17.48 5.40
N LEU A 138 -1.48 -18.11 6.30
CA LEU A 138 -0.04 -17.83 6.44
C LEU A 138 0.75 -18.15 5.18
N LYS A 139 0.46 -19.26 4.51
CA LYS A 139 1.17 -19.67 3.29
C LYS A 139 1.06 -18.60 2.19
N ARG A 140 -0.15 -18.06 1.98
CA ARG A 140 -0.38 -17.00 1.01
C ARG A 140 0.34 -15.71 1.38
N LEU A 141 0.31 -15.32 2.66
CA LEU A 141 1.00 -14.12 3.14
C LEU A 141 2.52 -14.26 3.10
N MET A 142 3.07 -15.45 3.31
CA MET A 142 4.50 -15.72 3.16
C MET A 142 4.96 -15.61 1.71
N ALA A 143 4.13 -16.08 0.76
CA ALA A 143 4.39 -15.96 -0.68
C ALA A 143 4.15 -14.51 -1.18
N ARG A 144 3.06 -13.87 -0.74
CA ARG A 144 2.71 -12.49 -1.13
C ARG A 144 2.33 -11.66 0.11
N PRO A 145 3.29 -10.99 0.75
CA PRO A 145 3.04 -10.25 2.00
C PRO A 145 2.07 -9.06 1.85
N VAL A 146 1.89 -8.54 0.65
CA VAL A 146 0.95 -7.44 0.34
C VAL A 146 -0.47 -7.92 0.02
N ALA A 147 -0.76 -9.22 0.11
CA ALA A 147 -2.09 -9.75 -0.21
C ALA A 147 -3.19 -9.07 0.61
N LYS A 148 -4.30 -8.73 -0.07
CA LYS A 148 -5.47 -8.05 0.50
C LYS A 148 -6.68 -8.97 0.59
N TYR A 149 -6.74 -9.97 -0.29
CA TYR A 149 -7.88 -10.84 -0.50
C TYR A 149 -7.51 -12.31 -0.34
N THR A 150 -8.47 -13.14 0.06
CA THR A 150 -8.38 -14.60 -0.07
C THR A 150 -8.30 -14.99 -1.55
N ILE A 151 -7.95 -16.24 -1.85
CA ILE A 151 -7.88 -16.72 -3.24
C ILE A 151 -9.23 -16.54 -3.93
N ALA A 152 -10.32 -16.98 -3.27
CA ALA A 152 -11.66 -16.89 -3.83
C ALA A 152 -12.12 -15.44 -4.09
N ALA A 153 -11.84 -14.52 -3.16
CA ALA A 153 -12.15 -13.10 -3.35
C ALA A 153 -11.33 -12.48 -4.47
N GLN A 154 -10.04 -12.83 -4.57
CA GLN A 154 -9.17 -12.34 -5.64
C GLN A 154 -9.64 -12.81 -7.03
N GLU A 155 -10.01 -14.09 -7.17
CA GLU A 155 -10.55 -14.63 -8.43
C GLU A 155 -11.84 -13.94 -8.84
N LYS A 156 -12.70 -13.59 -7.87
CA LYS A 156 -13.91 -12.83 -8.15
C LYS A 156 -13.59 -11.44 -8.69
N HIS A 157 -12.69 -10.69 -8.04
CA HIS A 157 -12.26 -9.37 -8.51
C HIS A 157 -11.66 -9.44 -9.92
N GLU A 158 -10.81 -10.44 -10.19
CA GLU A 158 -10.20 -10.59 -11.52
C GLU A 158 -11.23 -10.94 -12.62
N LYS A 159 -12.28 -11.66 -12.27
CA LYS A 159 -13.40 -11.91 -13.20
C LYS A 159 -14.20 -10.65 -13.46
N ASP A 160 -14.52 -9.89 -12.41
CA ASP A 160 -15.27 -8.64 -12.52
C ASP A 160 -14.48 -7.59 -13.32
N GLU A 161 -13.15 -7.48 -13.10
CA GLU A 161 -12.27 -6.60 -13.88
C GLU A 161 -12.23 -6.97 -15.37
N LYS A 162 -12.20 -8.28 -15.71
CA LYS A 162 -12.22 -8.72 -17.12
C LYS A 162 -13.52 -8.34 -17.80
N VAL A 163 -14.65 -8.53 -17.15
CA VAL A 163 -15.96 -8.17 -17.72
C VAL A 163 -16.08 -6.67 -17.99
N HIS A 164 -15.50 -5.83 -17.12
CA HIS A 164 -15.54 -4.36 -17.29
C HIS A 164 -14.42 -3.80 -18.19
N ALA A 165 -13.41 -4.59 -18.54
CA ALA A 165 -12.37 -4.16 -19.46
C ALA A 165 -12.76 -4.33 -20.95
N ASP A 166 -13.83 -5.10 -21.20
CA ASP A 166 -14.33 -5.37 -22.55
C ASP A 166 -15.49 -4.42 -22.95
N ASP A 167 -15.95 -3.54 -22.04
CA ASP A 167 -16.90 -2.45 -22.25
C ASP A 167 -16.17 -1.13 -22.55
#